data_df49664ba2deaaab16ba6120c1ea2b64
#
_entry.id   df49664ba2deaaab16ba6120c1ea2b64
#
_cell.length_a   1.000
_cell.length_b   1.000
_cell.length_c   1.000
_cell.angle_alpha   90.00
_cell.angle_beta   90.00
_cell.angle_gamma   90.00
#
_symmetry.space_group_name_H-M   'P 1'
#
loop_
_entity.id
_entity.type
_entity.pdbx_description
1 polymer ?
#
loop_
_entity_poly.entity_id
_entity_poly.type
_entity_poly.pdbx_seq_one_letter_code
_entity_poly.pdbx_strand_id
1 'polypeptide(L)'
;MKKIALLLIIGLSFGALAQDDHGKSLGKKVASVQLKDMDGNSVNTASLELDGPVIISFWATWCSPCKRELNTIQDLYPDWQDETGVTLVAVSVDDEKTKNSVPMYVNGKGWEYLVLMDVNGDFKRAMGVNNVPHTFLLDKNGNIVYSHNNFAPGDEDELYEELLKLVDNSKS
;
A
#
# COMPACT_ATOMS: atom_id res chain seq x y z
N MET A 1 59.73 42.66 4.83
CA MET A 1 59.52 41.19 4.62
C MET A 1 58.13 40.87 5.10
N LYS A 2 57.12 40.86 4.19
CA LYS A 2 55.71 40.58 4.51
C LYS A 2 55.44 39.10 4.22
N LYS A 3 55.13 38.33 5.27
CA LYS A 3 54.71 36.94 5.14
C LYS A 3 53.19 36.89 4.81
N ILE A 4 52.88 36.42 3.62
CA ILE A 4 51.50 36.17 3.17
C ILE A 4 51.14 34.76 3.66
N ALA A 5 50.18 34.67 4.60
CA ALA A 5 49.60 33.41 5.02
C ALA A 5 48.50 33.01 4.04
N LEU A 6 48.69 31.90 3.33
CA LEU A 6 47.72 31.32 2.42
C LEU A 6 46.75 30.45 3.25
N LEU A 7 45.51 30.94 3.43
CA LEU A 7 44.42 30.20 4.05
C LEU A 7 43.82 29.22 3.03
N LEU A 8 44.09 27.92 3.21
CA LEU A 8 43.45 26.85 2.47
C LEU A 8 42.03 26.64 3.03
N ILE A 9 41.02 27.08 2.31
CA ILE A 9 39.62 26.75 2.61
C ILE A 9 39.34 25.37 2.04
N ILE A 10 39.29 24.35 2.92
CA ILE A 10 38.82 23.03 2.56
C ILE A 10 37.30 23.08 2.58
N GLY A 11 36.70 23.15 1.40
CA GLY A 11 35.26 23.03 1.22
C GLY A 11 34.83 21.59 1.47
N LEU A 12 34.23 21.32 2.64
CA LEU A 12 33.45 20.07 2.83
C LEU A 12 32.16 20.17 2.00
N SER A 13 32.16 19.50 0.85
CA SER A 13 30.93 19.20 0.16
C SER A 13 30.14 18.16 0.94
N PHE A 14 29.14 18.62 1.67
CA PHE A 14 28.12 17.75 2.26
C PHE A 14 27.27 17.21 1.09
N GLY A 15 27.62 16.01 0.62
CA GLY A 15 26.76 15.23 -0.25
C GLY A 15 25.51 14.85 0.58
N ALA A 16 24.38 15.48 0.27
CA ALA A 16 23.09 15.01 0.76
C ALA A 16 22.85 13.65 0.08
N LEU A 17 23.09 12.58 0.83
CA LEU A 17 22.58 11.27 0.49
C LEU A 17 21.06 11.38 0.59
N ALA A 18 20.37 11.28 -0.54
CA ALA A 18 18.94 10.99 -0.55
C ALA A 18 18.79 9.65 0.18
N GLN A 19 18.28 9.70 1.39
CA GLN A 19 17.86 8.49 2.09
C GLN A 19 16.57 8.06 1.41
N ASP A 20 16.64 6.99 0.64
CA ASP A 20 15.48 6.20 0.27
C ASP A 20 14.86 5.69 1.58
N ASP A 21 13.69 6.20 1.91
CA ASP A 21 12.96 5.87 3.15
C ASP A 21 12.17 4.55 2.96
N HIS A 22 12.84 3.57 2.33
CA HIS A 22 12.30 2.24 2.13
C HIS A 22 12.44 1.43 3.43
N GLY A 23 11.30 1.02 4.01
CA GLY A 23 11.27 0.02 5.09
C GLY A 23 11.24 0.55 6.51
N LYS A 24 10.99 1.84 6.74
CA LYS A 24 10.78 2.36 8.09
C LYS A 24 9.32 2.17 8.49
N SER A 25 9.08 1.40 9.57
CA SER A 25 7.76 1.39 10.22
C SER A 25 7.30 2.83 10.40
N LEU A 26 6.20 3.19 9.75
CA LEU A 26 5.68 4.57 9.78
C LEU A 26 5.10 4.93 11.15
N GLY A 27 5.14 4.01 12.14
CA GLY A 27 4.63 4.20 13.50
C GLY A 27 3.14 4.54 13.57
N LYS A 28 2.43 4.35 12.45
CA LYS A 28 1.02 4.71 12.30
C LYS A 28 0.19 3.44 12.12
N LYS A 29 -0.92 3.37 12.83
CA LYS A 29 -1.92 2.31 12.64
C LYS A 29 -2.87 2.66 11.49
N VAL A 30 -3.41 1.60 10.90
CA VAL A 30 -4.53 1.72 9.97
C VAL A 30 -5.68 2.49 10.62
N ALA A 31 -6.28 3.42 9.88
CA ALA A 31 -7.41 4.20 10.36
C ALA A 31 -8.67 3.33 10.49
N SER A 32 -9.46 3.59 11.54
CA SER A 32 -10.74 2.91 11.77
C SER A 32 -11.87 3.65 11.06
N VAL A 33 -12.40 3.04 10.01
CA VAL A 33 -13.53 3.55 9.21
C VAL A 33 -14.49 2.41 8.91
N GLN A 34 -15.80 2.69 8.90
CA GLN A 34 -16.82 1.74 8.47
C GLN A 34 -17.02 1.86 6.96
N LEU A 35 -16.72 0.80 6.24
CA LEU A 35 -16.96 0.68 4.82
C LEU A 35 -18.02 -0.40 4.54
N LYS A 36 -18.42 -0.52 3.27
CA LYS A 36 -19.24 -1.62 2.79
C LYS A 36 -18.39 -2.52 1.89
N ASP A 37 -18.62 -3.84 1.98
CA ASP A 37 -18.17 -4.74 0.93
C ASP A 37 -19.12 -4.69 -0.30
N MET A 38 -18.85 -5.52 -1.30
CA MET A 38 -19.68 -5.58 -2.52
C MET A 38 -21.08 -6.15 -2.27
N ASP A 39 -21.27 -6.91 -1.19
CA ASP A 39 -22.56 -7.49 -0.78
C ASP A 39 -23.36 -6.54 0.13
N GLY A 40 -22.77 -5.41 0.52
CA GLY A 40 -23.37 -4.38 1.36
C GLY A 40 -23.19 -4.62 2.86
N ASN A 41 -22.40 -5.60 3.28
CA ASN A 41 -22.06 -5.82 4.68
C ASN A 41 -21.13 -4.71 5.19
N SER A 42 -21.27 -4.37 6.47
CA SER A 42 -20.40 -3.36 7.10
C SER A 42 -19.11 -4.00 7.59
N VAL A 43 -17.98 -3.41 7.20
CA VAL A 43 -16.64 -3.85 7.58
C VAL A 43 -15.89 -2.66 8.21
N ASN A 44 -15.32 -2.87 9.39
CA ASN A 44 -14.44 -1.88 10.01
C ASN A 44 -12.99 -2.13 9.59
N THR A 45 -12.35 -1.14 9.01
CA THR A 45 -10.99 -1.25 8.45
C THR A 45 -9.90 -1.51 9.50
N ALA A 46 -10.13 -1.19 10.77
CA ALA A 46 -9.19 -1.49 11.86
C ALA A 46 -9.49 -2.81 12.60
N SER A 47 -10.59 -3.46 12.25
CA SER A 47 -11.04 -4.73 12.85
C SER A 47 -11.17 -5.81 11.79
N LEU A 48 -10.34 -5.77 10.77
CA LEU A 48 -10.17 -6.90 9.86
C LEU A 48 -9.51 -8.00 10.70
N GLU A 49 -10.30 -9.01 11.10
CA GLU A 49 -9.80 -10.18 11.83
C GLU A 49 -9.02 -11.06 10.84
N LEU A 50 -7.74 -10.75 10.69
CA LEU A 50 -6.84 -11.40 9.75
C LEU A 50 -5.68 -11.99 10.52
N ASP A 51 -5.41 -13.26 10.28
CA ASP A 51 -4.38 -14.03 11.01
C ASP A 51 -2.95 -13.70 10.55
N GLY A 52 -2.79 -12.87 9.50
CA GLY A 52 -1.51 -12.56 8.87
C GLY A 52 -1.33 -11.08 8.50
N PRO A 53 -0.31 -10.78 7.71
CA PRO A 53 -0.10 -9.46 7.11
C PRO A 53 -1.27 -9.04 6.22
N VAL A 54 -1.44 -7.73 6.04
CA VAL A 54 -2.50 -7.18 5.20
C VAL A 54 -1.93 -6.21 4.18
N ILE A 55 -2.25 -6.42 2.91
CA ILE A 55 -2.05 -5.44 1.86
C ILE A 55 -3.36 -4.68 1.66
N ILE A 56 -3.32 -3.34 1.76
CA ILE A 56 -4.45 -2.46 1.41
C ILE A 56 -4.06 -1.67 0.17
N SER A 57 -4.73 -1.92 -0.96
CA SER A 57 -4.53 -1.15 -2.19
C SER A 57 -5.75 -0.28 -2.50
N PHE A 58 -5.57 1.04 -2.55
CA PHE A 58 -6.58 2.00 -2.98
C PHE A 58 -6.58 2.11 -4.50
N TRP A 59 -7.74 1.87 -5.09
CA TRP A 59 -7.91 1.81 -6.55
C TRP A 59 -9.23 2.40 -7.01
N ALA A 60 -9.42 2.49 -8.34
CA ALA A 60 -10.72 2.83 -8.92
C ALA A 60 -10.87 2.20 -10.32
N THR A 61 -12.11 2.04 -10.76
CA THR A 61 -12.41 1.46 -12.08
C THR A 61 -11.88 2.30 -13.25
N TRP A 62 -11.77 3.60 -13.07
CA TRP A 62 -11.21 4.55 -14.04
C TRP A 62 -9.68 4.67 -13.99
N CYS A 63 -9.02 4.06 -12.98
CA CYS A 63 -7.57 4.12 -12.77
C CYS A 63 -6.85 2.98 -13.51
N SER A 64 -6.25 3.28 -14.65
CA SER A 64 -5.51 2.27 -15.43
C SER A 64 -4.31 1.66 -14.72
N PRO A 65 -3.41 2.42 -14.06
CA PRO A 65 -2.28 1.81 -13.33
C PRO A 65 -2.74 0.95 -12.15
N CYS A 66 -3.82 1.34 -11.43
CA CYS A 66 -4.39 0.53 -10.34
C CYS A 66 -4.84 -0.84 -10.83
N LYS A 67 -5.52 -0.87 -11.98
CA LYS A 67 -5.98 -2.12 -12.58
C LYS A 67 -4.82 -3.00 -13.04
N ARG A 68 -3.72 -2.42 -13.49
CA ARG A 68 -2.52 -3.20 -13.82
C ARG A 68 -1.92 -3.81 -12.56
N GLU A 69 -1.68 -3.02 -11.51
CA GLU A 69 -1.19 -3.49 -10.22
C GLU A 69 -2.00 -4.69 -9.72
N LEU A 70 -3.31 -4.51 -9.50
CA LEU A 70 -4.16 -5.55 -8.93
C LEU A 70 -4.32 -6.79 -9.85
N ASN A 71 -4.29 -6.62 -11.18
CA ASN A 71 -4.29 -7.76 -12.09
C ASN A 71 -2.95 -8.52 -12.08
N THR A 72 -1.81 -7.81 -11.96
CA THR A 72 -0.49 -8.47 -11.84
C THR A 72 -0.41 -9.24 -10.53
N ILE A 73 -0.83 -8.63 -9.42
CA ILE A 73 -0.83 -9.31 -8.11
C ILE A 73 -1.77 -10.52 -8.11
N GLN A 74 -2.91 -10.48 -8.81
CA GLN A 74 -3.85 -11.59 -8.87
C GLN A 74 -3.21 -12.91 -9.30
N ASP A 75 -2.32 -12.86 -10.29
CA ASP A 75 -1.65 -14.04 -10.81
C ASP A 75 -0.63 -14.63 -9.80
N LEU A 76 -0.15 -13.80 -8.87
CA LEU A 76 0.85 -14.15 -7.84
C LEU A 76 0.22 -14.42 -6.46
N TYR A 77 -0.99 -13.95 -6.25
CA TYR A 77 -1.63 -13.90 -4.94
C TYR A 77 -1.82 -15.26 -4.26
N PRO A 78 -2.17 -16.35 -4.96
CA PRO A 78 -2.25 -17.67 -4.33
C PRO A 78 -0.92 -18.11 -3.71
N ASP A 79 0.19 -17.91 -4.41
CA ASP A 79 1.53 -18.25 -3.91
C ASP A 79 1.92 -17.37 -2.71
N TRP A 80 1.60 -16.07 -2.77
CA TRP A 80 1.82 -15.16 -1.66
C TRP A 80 1.03 -15.54 -0.41
N GLN A 81 -0.24 -15.96 -0.59
CA GLN A 81 -1.06 -16.44 0.53
C GLN A 81 -0.53 -17.72 1.16
N ASP A 82 -0.13 -18.69 0.35
CA ASP A 82 0.41 -19.97 0.82
C ASP A 82 1.71 -19.77 1.62
N GLU A 83 2.56 -18.84 1.19
CA GLU A 83 3.85 -18.61 1.81
C GLU A 83 3.78 -17.70 3.04
N THR A 84 2.92 -16.70 3.03
CA THR A 84 2.94 -15.62 4.02
C THR A 84 1.67 -15.47 4.84
N GLY A 85 0.56 -16.07 4.41
CA GLY A 85 -0.76 -15.85 5.00
C GLY A 85 -1.33 -14.45 4.75
N VAL A 86 -0.82 -13.73 3.75
CA VAL A 86 -1.24 -12.35 3.46
C VAL A 86 -2.69 -12.29 3.00
N THR A 87 -3.40 -11.26 3.43
CA THR A 87 -4.71 -10.89 2.88
C THR A 87 -4.61 -9.58 2.11
N LEU A 88 -5.11 -9.56 0.86
CA LEU A 88 -5.23 -8.35 0.08
C LEU A 88 -6.65 -7.77 0.18
N VAL A 89 -6.72 -6.49 0.53
CA VAL A 89 -7.95 -5.70 0.62
C VAL A 89 -7.89 -4.60 -0.45
N ALA A 90 -8.70 -4.74 -1.49
CA ALA A 90 -8.81 -3.77 -2.56
C ALA A 90 -9.89 -2.73 -2.21
N VAL A 91 -9.48 -1.50 -1.88
CA VAL A 91 -10.38 -0.41 -1.50
C VAL A 91 -10.69 0.46 -2.70
N SER A 92 -11.93 0.35 -3.21
CA SER A 92 -12.38 1.21 -4.31
C SER A 92 -12.72 2.61 -3.80
N VAL A 93 -12.16 3.63 -4.47
CA VAL A 93 -12.50 5.04 -4.28
C VAL A 93 -13.46 5.57 -5.37
N ASP A 94 -14.15 4.67 -6.07
CA ASP A 94 -15.23 5.02 -6.97
C ASP A 94 -16.36 5.71 -6.21
N ASP A 95 -16.77 6.87 -6.68
CA ASP A 95 -17.82 7.69 -6.07
C ASP A 95 -19.23 7.18 -6.44
N GLU A 96 -20.28 7.90 -6.02
CA GLU A 96 -21.68 7.59 -6.32
C GLU A 96 -21.96 7.41 -7.82
N LYS A 97 -21.18 8.02 -8.72
CA LYS A 97 -21.39 7.94 -10.16
C LYS A 97 -20.79 6.68 -10.77
N THR A 98 -19.67 6.19 -10.20
CA THR A 98 -18.88 5.10 -10.77
C THR A 98 -18.92 3.81 -9.96
N LYS A 99 -19.37 3.83 -8.70
CA LYS A 99 -19.40 2.68 -7.79
C LYS A 99 -20.05 1.41 -8.38
N ASN A 100 -21.07 1.55 -9.21
CA ASN A 100 -21.75 0.41 -9.82
C ASN A 100 -20.89 -0.34 -10.84
N SER A 101 -19.80 0.27 -11.32
CA SER A 101 -18.83 -0.36 -12.20
C SER A 101 -17.87 -1.29 -11.45
N VAL A 102 -17.76 -1.15 -10.13
CA VAL A 102 -16.81 -1.94 -9.30
C VAL A 102 -17.14 -3.42 -9.32
N PRO A 103 -18.38 -3.87 -8.96
CA PRO A 103 -18.69 -5.30 -9.02
C PRO A 103 -18.58 -5.89 -10.42
N MET A 104 -18.94 -5.12 -11.45
CA MET A 104 -18.82 -5.55 -12.85
C MET A 104 -17.35 -5.83 -13.22
N TYR A 105 -16.45 -4.93 -12.82
CA TYR A 105 -15.02 -5.08 -13.10
C TYR A 105 -14.42 -6.24 -12.31
N VAL A 106 -14.66 -6.29 -11.01
CA VAL A 106 -14.13 -7.34 -10.10
C VAL A 106 -14.55 -8.73 -10.57
N ASN A 107 -15.87 -8.92 -10.80
CA ASN A 107 -16.39 -10.21 -11.28
C ASN A 107 -15.89 -10.56 -12.68
N GLY A 108 -15.77 -9.57 -13.57
CA GLY A 108 -15.26 -9.76 -14.92
C GLY A 108 -13.76 -10.14 -14.96
N LYS A 109 -13.01 -9.82 -13.92
CA LYS A 109 -11.60 -10.19 -13.74
C LYS A 109 -11.41 -11.44 -12.88
N GLY A 110 -12.43 -11.87 -12.15
CA GLY A 110 -12.36 -12.98 -11.23
C GLY A 110 -11.47 -12.68 -10.02
N TRP A 111 -11.44 -11.43 -9.53
CA TRP A 111 -10.68 -11.11 -8.34
C TRP A 111 -11.28 -11.79 -7.10
N GLU A 112 -10.45 -12.48 -6.35
CA GLU A 112 -10.82 -13.14 -5.10
C GLU A 112 -10.48 -12.32 -3.85
N TYR A 113 -10.07 -11.07 -4.03
CA TYR A 113 -9.75 -10.13 -2.97
C TYR A 113 -10.99 -9.71 -2.18
N LEU A 114 -10.79 -9.37 -0.91
CA LEU A 114 -11.79 -8.59 -0.18
C LEU A 114 -11.87 -7.18 -0.81
N VAL A 115 -13.02 -6.86 -1.39
CA VAL A 115 -13.24 -5.52 -2.00
C VAL A 115 -14.12 -4.68 -1.09
N LEU A 116 -13.61 -3.51 -0.69
CA LEU A 116 -14.34 -2.53 0.12
C LEU A 116 -14.63 -1.27 -0.70
N MET A 117 -15.78 -0.66 -0.44
CA MET A 117 -16.30 0.49 -1.15
C MET A 117 -16.17 1.75 -0.31
N ASP A 118 -15.21 2.63 -0.63
CA ASP A 118 -14.99 3.93 0.02
C ASP A 118 -15.62 5.08 -0.80
N VAL A 119 -16.92 4.96 -1.04
CA VAL A 119 -17.69 5.84 -1.95
C VAL A 119 -17.58 7.32 -1.56
N ASN A 120 -17.49 7.61 -0.26
CA ASN A 120 -17.34 8.99 0.26
C ASN A 120 -15.88 9.43 0.39
N GLY A 121 -14.92 8.54 0.19
CA GLY A 121 -13.50 8.79 0.37
C GLY A 121 -13.09 9.00 1.85
N ASP A 122 -13.87 8.47 2.80
CA ASP A 122 -13.59 8.65 4.23
C ASP A 122 -12.31 7.93 4.65
N PHE A 123 -12.14 6.69 4.20
CA PHE A 123 -10.95 5.91 4.49
C PHE A 123 -9.73 6.43 3.70
N LYS A 124 -9.92 6.78 2.44
CA LYS A 124 -8.90 7.46 1.63
C LYS A 124 -8.33 8.68 2.35
N ARG A 125 -9.19 9.57 2.88
CA ARG A 125 -8.77 10.77 3.63
C ARG A 125 -8.09 10.41 4.94
N ALA A 126 -8.64 9.48 5.71
CA ALA A 126 -8.08 9.06 7.00
C ALA A 126 -6.68 8.44 6.87
N MET A 127 -6.42 7.73 5.76
CA MET A 127 -5.12 7.16 5.43
C MET A 127 -4.15 8.16 4.79
N GLY A 128 -4.61 9.36 4.43
CA GLY A 128 -3.78 10.39 3.78
C GLY A 128 -3.49 10.10 2.31
N VAL A 129 -4.31 9.29 1.65
CA VAL A 129 -4.15 8.94 0.23
C VAL A 129 -4.57 10.11 -0.65
N ASN A 130 -3.65 10.67 -1.39
CA ASN A 130 -3.92 11.75 -2.34
C ASN A 130 -4.27 11.20 -3.72
N ASN A 131 -3.45 10.31 -4.25
CA ASN A 131 -3.58 9.71 -5.57
C ASN A 131 -3.72 8.19 -5.46
N VAL A 132 -4.29 7.56 -6.50
CA VAL A 132 -4.34 6.10 -6.65
C VAL A 132 -3.56 5.68 -7.90
N PRO A 133 -2.93 4.49 -7.91
CA PRO A 133 -2.89 3.54 -6.82
C PRO A 133 -2.07 4.02 -5.63
N HIS A 134 -2.45 3.59 -4.44
CA HIS A 134 -1.65 3.75 -3.23
C HIS A 134 -1.82 2.49 -2.39
N THR A 135 -0.71 1.81 -2.14
CA THR A 135 -0.69 0.51 -1.49
C THR A 135 0.05 0.60 -0.17
N PHE A 136 -0.50 -0.02 0.85
CA PHE A 136 0.07 -0.14 2.19
C PHE A 136 0.25 -1.62 2.54
N LEU A 137 1.35 -1.94 3.21
CA LEU A 137 1.54 -3.22 3.88
C LEU A 137 1.43 -3.01 5.40
N LEU A 138 0.61 -3.82 6.04
CA LEU A 138 0.37 -3.80 7.47
C LEU A 138 0.87 -5.10 8.11
N ASP A 139 1.40 -4.98 9.33
CA ASP A 139 1.63 -6.15 10.17
C ASP A 139 0.31 -6.69 10.75
N LYS A 140 0.35 -7.86 11.39
CA LYS A 140 -0.80 -8.49 12.05
C LYS A 140 -1.46 -7.65 13.16
N ASN A 141 -0.80 -6.58 13.62
CA ASN A 141 -1.32 -5.66 14.62
C ASN A 141 -1.94 -4.41 14.00
N GLY A 142 -1.99 -4.32 12.66
CA GLY A 142 -2.51 -3.18 11.91
C GLY A 142 -1.54 -1.98 11.86
N ASN A 143 -0.26 -2.16 12.17
CA ASN A 143 0.72 -1.10 11.99
C ASN A 143 1.18 -1.07 10.52
N ILE A 144 1.25 0.13 9.95
CA ILE A 144 1.75 0.33 8.59
C ILE A 144 3.27 0.19 8.62
N VAL A 145 3.78 -0.80 7.89
CA VAL A 145 5.21 -1.11 7.81
C VAL A 145 5.84 -0.70 6.48
N TYR A 146 5.05 -0.65 5.42
CA TYR A 146 5.48 -0.20 4.10
C TYR A 146 4.34 0.55 3.40
N SER A 147 4.69 1.46 2.51
CA SER A 147 3.74 2.22 1.70
C SER A 147 4.36 2.57 0.35
N HIS A 148 3.59 2.37 -0.69
CA HIS A 148 3.96 2.61 -2.07
C HIS A 148 2.87 3.43 -2.77
N ASN A 149 3.28 4.40 -3.58
CA ASN A 149 2.37 5.29 -4.32
C ASN A 149 2.69 5.23 -5.81
N ASN A 150 1.66 5.08 -6.65
CA ASN A 150 1.76 4.77 -8.06
C ASN A 150 2.09 3.30 -8.32
N PHE A 151 2.21 2.88 -9.59
CA PHE A 151 2.59 1.53 -9.99
C PHE A 151 3.35 1.53 -11.30
N ALA A 152 4.51 0.88 -11.30
CA ALA A 152 5.27 0.50 -12.47
C ALA A 152 5.53 -1.03 -12.45
N PRO A 153 5.69 -1.70 -13.59
CA PRO A 153 6.07 -3.12 -13.60
C PRO A 153 7.35 -3.37 -12.82
N GLY A 154 7.31 -4.34 -11.89
CA GLY A 154 8.38 -4.66 -10.94
C GLY A 154 8.13 -4.16 -9.52
N ASP A 155 7.20 -3.22 -9.30
CA ASP A 155 6.83 -2.76 -7.96
C ASP A 155 6.13 -3.87 -7.15
N GLU A 156 5.50 -4.83 -7.82
CA GLU A 156 4.96 -6.05 -7.20
C GLU A 156 6.03 -6.92 -6.55
N ASP A 157 7.22 -7.00 -7.16
CA ASP A 157 8.35 -7.76 -6.61
C ASP A 157 8.87 -7.09 -5.33
N GLU A 158 8.98 -5.76 -5.32
CA GLU A 158 9.37 -4.99 -4.13
C GLU A 158 8.36 -5.16 -2.99
N LEU A 159 7.07 -5.07 -3.28
CA LEU A 159 6.01 -5.32 -2.30
C LEU A 159 6.11 -6.72 -1.69
N TYR A 160 6.40 -7.72 -2.52
CA TYR A 160 6.58 -9.09 -2.07
C TYR A 160 7.83 -9.26 -1.18
N GLU A 161 8.95 -8.63 -1.54
CA GLU A 161 10.15 -8.64 -0.70
C GLU A 161 9.89 -8.02 0.68
N GLU A 162 9.16 -6.92 0.76
CA GLU A 162 8.77 -6.30 2.03
C GLU A 162 7.83 -7.20 2.85
N LEU A 163 6.91 -7.91 2.18
CA LEU A 163 6.05 -8.89 2.79
C LEU A 163 6.84 -10.06 3.40
N LEU A 164 7.83 -10.61 2.69
CA LEU A 164 8.70 -11.68 3.18
C LEU A 164 9.51 -11.23 4.41
N LYS A 165 10.11 -10.03 4.36
CA LYS A 165 10.84 -9.44 5.51
C LYS A 165 9.94 -9.33 6.75
N LEU A 166 8.68 -8.95 6.57
CA LEU A 166 7.72 -8.83 7.66
C LEU A 166 7.42 -10.18 8.32
N VAL A 167 7.24 -11.22 7.53
CA VAL A 167 6.92 -12.57 8.02
C VAL A 167 8.14 -13.19 8.72
N ASP A 168 9.35 -13.04 8.19
CA ASP A 168 10.57 -13.56 8.79
C ASP A 168 10.87 -12.90 10.14
N ASN A 169 10.70 -11.58 10.24
CA ASN A 169 10.86 -10.85 11.49
C ASN A 169 9.83 -11.25 12.55
N SER A 170 8.68 -11.79 12.16
CA SER A 170 7.63 -12.23 13.08
C SER A 170 7.89 -13.62 13.68
N LYS A 171 8.83 -14.39 13.09
CA LYS A 171 9.23 -15.75 13.54
C LYS A 171 10.40 -15.75 14.52
N SER A 172 11.07 -14.59 14.70
CA SER A 172 12.21 -14.39 15.61
C SER A 172 11.77 -13.90 16.97
#